data_451054b2554908636dacb9579ac0fcc5
#
_entry.id   451054b2554908636dacb9579ac0fcc5
#
_cell.length_a   1.000
_cell.length_b   1.000
_cell.length_c   1.000
_cell.angle_alpha   90.00
_cell.angle_beta   90.00
_cell.angle_gamma   90.00
#
_symmetry.space_group_name_H-M   'P 1'
#
loop_
_entity.id
_entity.type
_entity.pdbx_description
1 polymer ?
#
loop_
_entity_poly.entity_id
_entity_poly.type
_entity_poly.pdbx_seq_one_letter_code
_entity_poly.pdbx_strand_id
1 'polypeptide(L)'
;MKKALALILALVMALSLVACGQEAAAPVEGGEEAAEGSKELNIFMWSDYISDDMIANFENEYGVKVNLSYMNDNADSITKLTAGAGDGYDLIMTCDAYMESLIAGDYLEPLDLSQVPNSANINKAYWSEQNQGYCVPYLMNYIYVVYDTERCPIDITCYNDLIKPEMKGQIGSVDGARNLFPIALIALGYDPNSTDENEIKEAYEWLVKYNENVVAYGSTETNIVNGTISCMFTYDGNTAEAMAQMGENNTLVVAPFTEDAVQLGFDLFVVPKGAQHTDLAYKFLNYMCDPQVMADNLVENPYSCPNDAAVAAASEDYRNAPAFDFGYKTNVFFQEDVGDAITIYDQYYQMLKVG
;
A
#
# COMPACT_ATOMS: atom_id res chain seq x y z
N MET A 1 -1.10 60.57 -18.43
CA MET A 1 -1.11 59.74 -17.21
C MET A 1 0.07 58.78 -17.07
N LYS A 2 0.96 58.59 -18.05
CA LYS A 2 2.15 57.69 -17.96
C LYS A 2 3.43 58.37 -17.42
N LYS A 3 3.43 59.69 -17.17
CA LYS A 3 4.60 60.44 -16.64
C LYS A 3 4.50 60.75 -15.12
N ALA A 4 3.33 60.52 -14.49
CA ALA A 4 3.16 60.75 -13.05
C ALA A 4 3.50 59.48 -12.21
N LEU A 5 3.46 58.27 -12.83
CA LEU A 5 3.74 57.01 -12.14
C LEU A 5 5.24 56.72 -11.97
N ALA A 6 6.08 57.36 -12.82
CA ALA A 6 7.55 57.19 -12.76
C ALA A 6 8.21 58.04 -11.66
N LEU A 7 7.53 59.09 -11.17
CA LEU A 7 8.10 59.98 -10.14
C LEU A 7 7.82 59.48 -8.72
N ILE A 8 6.79 58.63 -8.52
CA ILE A 8 6.44 58.07 -7.21
C ILE A 8 7.33 56.86 -6.87
N LEU A 9 7.80 56.11 -7.88
CA LEU A 9 8.71 54.96 -7.66
C LEU A 9 10.15 55.41 -7.34
N ALA A 10 10.57 56.62 -7.73
CA ALA A 10 11.91 57.17 -7.45
C ALA A 10 12.03 57.78 -6.04
N LEU A 11 10.91 58.10 -5.38
CA LEU A 11 10.92 58.73 -4.04
C LEU A 11 10.93 57.71 -2.89
N VAL A 12 10.58 56.42 -3.15
CA VAL A 12 10.59 55.36 -2.15
C VAL A 12 11.97 54.70 -1.97
N MET A 13 12.88 54.85 -2.94
CA MET A 13 14.26 54.33 -2.87
C MET A 13 15.29 55.27 -2.25
N ALA A 14 14.90 56.48 -1.84
CA ALA A 14 15.85 57.51 -1.33
C ALA A 14 15.80 57.67 0.21
N LEU A 15 15.03 56.86 0.95
CA LEU A 15 14.83 57.01 2.40
C LEU A 15 15.44 55.91 3.26
N SER A 16 16.30 55.05 2.70
CA SER A 16 16.92 53.90 3.46
C SER A 16 18.43 54.04 3.72
N LEU A 17 19.01 55.25 3.66
CA LEU A 17 20.44 55.46 3.86
C LEU A 17 20.71 56.63 4.81
N VAL A 18 20.28 56.56 6.08
CA VAL A 18 20.93 57.31 7.19
C VAL A 18 20.55 56.64 8.52
N ALA A 19 21.43 55.86 9.07
CA ALA A 19 21.73 55.77 10.52
C ALA A 19 22.91 54.81 10.72
N CYS A 20 24.13 55.29 10.57
CA CYS A 20 25.30 54.75 11.23
C CYS A 20 25.51 55.56 12.53
N GLY A 21 25.35 54.88 13.67
CA GLY A 21 25.73 55.38 14.97
C GLY A 21 26.32 54.21 15.72
N GLN A 22 27.60 54.28 15.97
CA GLN A 22 28.51 53.28 16.54
C GLN A 22 28.39 53.29 18.06
N GLU A 23 28.10 52.14 18.66
CA GLU A 23 28.52 51.85 20.02
C GLU A 23 28.92 50.37 20.14
N ALA A 24 30.13 50.12 20.63
CA ALA A 24 30.71 48.82 20.80
C ALA A 24 30.10 48.15 22.02
N ALA A 25 29.47 46.99 21.85
CA ALA A 25 29.12 46.04 22.92
C ALA A 25 29.84 44.72 22.70
N ALA A 26 30.27 44.10 23.77
CA ALA A 26 31.13 42.94 23.91
C ALA A 26 30.62 41.66 23.20
N PRO A 27 31.50 40.66 22.94
CA PRO A 27 31.13 39.45 22.25
C PRO A 27 30.21 38.61 23.14
N VAL A 28 28.99 38.40 22.72
CA VAL A 28 28.11 37.37 23.21
C VAL A 28 28.56 36.07 22.52
N GLU A 29 28.96 35.09 23.31
CA GLU A 29 29.24 33.73 22.86
C GLU A 29 28.03 33.22 22.06
N GLY A 30 28.28 32.88 20.79
CA GLY A 30 27.27 32.29 19.95
C GLY A 30 26.88 30.91 20.47
N GLY A 31 25.69 30.81 21.03
CA GLY A 31 24.97 29.57 20.97
C GLY A 31 24.66 29.31 19.51
N GLU A 32 25.13 28.22 18.97
CA GLU A 32 24.60 27.64 17.73
C GLU A 32 23.09 27.44 17.97
N GLU A 33 22.26 28.30 17.38
CA GLU A 33 20.85 27.92 17.17
C GLU A 33 20.93 26.66 16.30
N ALA A 34 20.58 25.52 16.91
CA ALA A 34 20.27 24.32 16.16
C ALA A 34 19.26 24.74 15.08
N ALA A 35 19.60 24.51 13.82
CA ALA A 35 18.67 24.72 12.70
C ALA A 35 17.35 24.08 13.11
N GLU A 36 16.26 24.88 13.16
CA GLU A 36 14.93 24.33 13.37
C GLU A 36 14.75 23.27 12.27
N GLY A 37 14.69 22.00 12.68
CA GLY A 37 14.45 20.89 11.77
C GLY A 37 13.17 21.14 10.99
N SER A 38 13.06 20.54 9.83
CA SER A 38 11.86 20.67 9.00
C SER A 38 10.61 20.41 9.84
N LYS A 39 9.58 21.19 9.53
CA LYS A 39 8.26 21.06 10.17
C LYS A 39 7.25 20.31 9.28
N GLU A 40 7.71 19.76 8.17
CA GLU A 40 6.85 19.06 7.20
C GLU A 40 7.43 17.69 6.87
N LEU A 41 6.55 16.69 6.81
CA LEU A 41 6.83 15.33 6.36
C LEU A 41 5.91 15.02 5.16
N ASN A 42 6.50 14.68 4.02
CA ASN A 42 5.76 14.40 2.79
C ASN A 42 5.72 12.90 2.52
N ILE A 43 4.53 12.32 2.50
CA ILE A 43 4.32 10.88 2.32
C ILE A 43 3.51 10.62 1.06
N PHE A 44 3.95 9.65 0.23
CA PHE A 44 3.21 9.13 -0.90
C PHE A 44 2.77 7.69 -0.62
N MET A 45 1.46 7.43 -0.59
CA MET A 45 0.91 6.14 -0.18
C MET A 45 -0.50 5.90 -0.75
N TRP A 46 -1.12 4.77 -0.43
CA TRP A 46 -2.53 4.53 -0.73
C TRP A 46 -3.45 5.46 0.09
N SER A 47 -4.60 5.83 -0.49
CA SER A 47 -5.70 6.41 0.29
C SER A 47 -6.34 5.33 1.19
N ASP A 48 -7.04 5.77 2.23
CA ASP A 48 -7.79 4.88 3.13
C ASP A 48 -6.95 3.73 3.75
N TYR A 49 -5.69 4.03 4.09
CA TYR A 49 -4.71 3.09 4.64
C TYR A 49 -4.15 3.53 5.99
N ILE A 50 -4.38 4.79 6.34
CA ILE A 50 -3.93 5.40 7.59
C ILE A 50 -5.05 6.24 8.18
N SER A 51 -5.33 6.10 9.48
CA SER A 51 -6.37 6.87 10.15
C SER A 51 -5.98 8.34 10.32
N ASP A 52 -6.97 9.21 10.25
CA ASP A 52 -6.76 10.64 10.51
C ASP A 52 -6.21 10.87 11.92
N ASP A 53 -6.63 10.08 12.90
CA ASP A 53 -6.16 10.15 14.29
C ASP A 53 -4.68 9.79 14.41
N MET A 54 -4.19 8.78 13.66
CA MET A 54 -2.77 8.41 13.63
C MET A 54 -1.92 9.58 13.14
N ILE A 55 -2.36 10.25 12.06
CA ILE A 55 -1.68 11.43 11.53
C ILE A 55 -1.72 12.60 12.51
N ALA A 56 -2.90 12.94 13.04
CA ALA A 56 -3.07 14.06 13.95
C ALA A 56 -2.26 13.90 15.25
N ASN A 57 -2.19 12.67 15.76
CA ASN A 57 -1.40 12.35 16.96
C ASN A 57 0.10 12.51 16.68
N PHE A 58 0.59 12.05 15.52
CA PHE A 58 1.97 12.26 15.12
C PHE A 58 2.31 13.75 14.97
N GLU A 59 1.45 14.51 14.27
CA GLU A 59 1.62 15.96 14.11
C GLU A 59 1.70 16.68 15.46
N ASN A 60 0.83 16.32 16.41
CA ASN A 60 0.81 16.91 17.75
C ASN A 60 2.04 16.52 18.58
N GLU A 61 2.47 15.26 18.53
CA GLU A 61 3.61 14.76 19.32
C GLU A 61 4.92 15.39 18.88
N TYR A 62 5.12 15.50 17.55
CA TYR A 62 6.40 16.00 16.99
C TYR A 62 6.37 17.47 16.59
N GLY A 63 5.23 18.15 16.64
CA GLY A 63 5.07 19.55 16.27
C GLY A 63 5.30 19.82 14.80
N VAL A 64 4.91 18.88 13.94
CA VAL A 64 5.15 18.88 12.48
C VAL A 64 3.83 18.83 11.72
N LYS A 65 3.90 19.06 10.40
CA LYS A 65 2.79 18.85 9.46
C LYS A 65 3.09 17.63 8.59
N VAL A 66 2.12 16.72 8.45
CA VAL A 66 2.18 15.60 7.52
C VAL A 66 1.37 15.94 6.28
N ASN A 67 2.00 15.86 5.11
CA ASN A 67 1.37 16.06 3.82
C ASN A 67 1.24 14.70 3.13
N LEU A 68 0.01 14.21 3.00
CA LEU A 68 -0.28 12.97 2.30
C LEU A 68 -0.56 13.23 0.82
N SER A 69 0.02 12.42 -0.04
CA SER A 69 -0.32 12.32 -1.47
C SER A 69 -0.62 10.87 -1.78
N TYR A 70 -1.60 10.64 -2.65
CA TYR A 70 -2.12 9.29 -2.86
C TYR A 70 -1.75 8.75 -4.22
N MET A 71 -1.45 7.45 -4.27
CA MET A 71 -1.27 6.68 -5.49
C MET A 71 -2.58 5.99 -5.88
N ASN A 72 -2.71 5.70 -7.17
CA ASN A 72 -3.83 4.95 -7.72
C ASN A 72 -3.42 3.52 -8.13
N ASP A 73 -2.10 3.30 -8.29
CA ASP A 73 -1.52 2.02 -8.72
C ASP A 73 -0.11 1.91 -8.11
N ASN A 74 0.38 0.69 -7.90
CA ASN A 74 1.76 0.45 -7.46
C ASN A 74 2.80 1.02 -8.44
N ALA A 75 2.49 1.06 -9.75
CA ALA A 75 3.36 1.68 -10.76
C ALA A 75 3.59 3.18 -10.52
N ASP A 76 2.68 3.87 -9.82
CA ASP A 76 2.87 5.28 -9.45
C ASP A 76 4.07 5.45 -8.52
N SER A 77 4.24 4.56 -7.52
CA SER A 77 5.38 4.59 -6.61
C SER A 77 6.70 4.36 -7.34
N ILE A 78 6.73 3.40 -8.28
CA ILE A 78 7.89 3.11 -9.11
C ILE A 78 8.26 4.31 -9.97
N THR A 79 7.27 4.95 -10.60
CA THR A 79 7.48 6.15 -11.40
C THR A 79 8.07 7.29 -10.56
N LYS A 80 7.56 7.51 -9.34
CA LYS A 80 8.09 8.54 -8.43
C LYS A 80 9.54 8.26 -8.05
N LEU A 81 9.86 7.00 -7.70
CA LEU A 81 11.18 6.59 -7.27
C LEU A 81 12.20 6.63 -8.43
N THR A 82 11.83 6.13 -9.62
CA THR A 82 12.78 5.99 -10.74
C THR A 82 12.95 7.26 -11.56
N ALA A 83 11.91 8.07 -11.78
CA ALA A 83 11.98 9.27 -12.62
C ALA A 83 12.60 10.47 -11.91
N GLY A 84 12.51 10.56 -10.58
CA GLY A 84 12.95 11.72 -9.81
C GLY A 84 13.59 11.38 -8.47
N ALA A 85 14.02 10.13 -8.26
CA ALA A 85 14.55 9.65 -6.99
C ALA A 85 13.62 9.93 -5.80
N GLY A 86 12.30 10.00 -6.04
CA GLY A 86 11.31 10.35 -5.02
C GLY A 86 11.31 11.82 -4.60
N ASP A 87 11.86 12.73 -5.43
CA ASP A 87 11.96 14.15 -5.11
C ASP A 87 10.62 14.74 -4.64
N GLY A 88 10.66 15.47 -3.54
CA GLY A 88 9.49 16.05 -2.89
C GLY A 88 8.76 15.12 -1.89
N TYR A 89 9.23 13.88 -1.71
CA TYR A 89 8.71 12.95 -0.71
C TYR A 89 9.82 12.48 0.23
N ASP A 90 9.45 12.26 1.50
CA ASP A 90 10.33 11.76 2.54
C ASP A 90 10.09 10.27 2.82
N LEU A 91 8.85 9.83 2.58
CA LEU A 91 8.45 8.43 2.60
C LEU A 91 7.59 8.11 1.38
N ILE A 92 7.85 6.98 0.78
CA ILE A 92 7.03 6.42 -0.31
C ILE A 92 6.63 5.00 0.07
N MET A 93 5.35 4.69 -0.09
CA MET A 93 4.87 3.31 0.01
C MET A 93 5.06 2.61 -1.32
N THR A 94 5.56 1.38 -1.27
CA THR A 94 5.71 0.49 -2.42
C THR A 94 5.39 -0.95 -1.99
N CYS A 95 5.35 -1.90 -2.91
CA CYS A 95 5.15 -3.30 -2.56
C CYS A 95 6.44 -4.12 -2.69
N ASP A 96 6.42 -5.30 -2.07
CA ASP A 96 7.55 -6.24 -2.05
C ASP A 96 8.04 -6.67 -3.44
N ALA A 97 7.14 -6.79 -4.41
CA ALA A 97 7.46 -7.18 -5.78
C ALA A 97 8.50 -6.28 -6.48
N TYR A 98 8.64 -5.02 -6.05
CA TYR A 98 9.55 -4.07 -6.69
C TYR A 98 10.86 -3.84 -5.92
N MET A 99 10.99 -4.39 -4.72
CA MET A 99 12.13 -4.07 -3.84
C MET A 99 13.47 -4.44 -4.46
N GLU A 100 13.57 -5.58 -5.14
CA GLU A 100 14.83 -6.02 -5.76
C GLU A 100 15.31 -5.01 -6.80
N SER A 101 14.43 -4.61 -7.72
CA SER A 101 14.76 -3.64 -8.77
C SER A 101 15.05 -2.24 -8.22
N LEU A 102 14.32 -1.81 -7.18
CA LEU A 102 14.56 -0.51 -6.53
C LEU A 102 15.90 -0.45 -5.81
N ILE A 103 16.28 -1.53 -5.11
CA ILE A 103 17.59 -1.64 -4.43
C ILE A 103 18.71 -1.70 -5.48
N ALA A 104 18.57 -2.54 -6.51
CA ALA A 104 19.58 -2.68 -7.57
C ALA A 104 19.78 -1.38 -8.36
N GLY A 105 18.72 -0.57 -8.53
CA GLY A 105 18.76 0.73 -9.19
C GLY A 105 19.28 1.87 -8.34
N ASP A 106 19.63 1.64 -7.06
CA ASP A 106 20.09 2.65 -6.08
C ASP A 106 19.08 3.82 -5.88
N TYR A 107 17.79 3.52 -5.89
CA TYR A 107 16.73 4.54 -5.73
C TYR A 107 16.38 4.81 -4.26
N LEU A 108 16.80 3.93 -3.33
CA LEU A 108 16.41 3.96 -1.93
C LEU A 108 17.58 4.32 -1.01
N GLU A 109 17.32 5.11 0.04
CA GLU A 109 18.27 5.29 1.13
C GLU A 109 18.34 4.01 1.99
N PRO A 110 19.54 3.51 2.31
CA PRO A 110 19.69 2.46 3.31
C PRO A 110 19.18 2.92 4.68
N LEU A 111 18.42 2.06 5.35
CA LEU A 111 17.85 2.37 6.66
C LEU A 111 18.78 1.96 7.82
N ASP A 112 18.94 2.85 8.77
CA ASP A 112 19.51 2.54 10.09
C ASP A 112 18.38 2.17 11.06
N LEU A 113 18.06 0.89 11.17
CA LEU A 113 16.99 0.39 12.03
C LEU A 113 17.23 0.64 13.53
N SER A 114 18.44 1.05 13.96
CA SER A 114 18.65 1.51 15.32
C SER A 114 17.87 2.78 15.66
N GLN A 115 17.48 3.55 14.63
CA GLN A 115 16.62 4.73 14.75
C GLN A 115 15.11 4.39 14.69
N VAL A 116 14.77 3.11 14.44
CA VAL A 116 13.40 2.58 14.37
C VAL A 116 13.26 1.42 15.37
N PRO A 117 13.48 1.62 16.68
CA PRO A 117 13.49 0.53 17.65
C PRO A 117 12.17 -0.25 17.71
N ASN A 118 11.03 0.38 17.45
CA ASN A 118 9.73 -0.29 17.39
C ASN A 118 9.59 -1.27 16.21
N SER A 119 10.48 -1.21 15.22
CA SER A 119 10.52 -2.21 14.13
C SER A 119 10.83 -3.63 14.64
N ALA A 120 11.33 -3.76 15.87
CA ALA A 120 11.49 -5.06 16.52
C ALA A 120 10.15 -5.81 16.74
N ASN A 121 9.02 -5.12 16.66
CA ASN A 121 7.68 -5.69 16.76
C ASN A 121 7.22 -6.34 15.45
N ILE A 122 7.89 -6.05 14.34
CA ILE A 122 7.59 -6.66 13.03
C ILE A 122 8.07 -8.12 13.04
N ASN A 123 7.21 -9.02 12.66
CA ASN A 123 7.53 -10.44 12.55
C ASN A 123 8.56 -10.68 11.43
N LYS A 124 9.70 -11.26 11.79
CA LYS A 124 10.81 -11.50 10.86
C LYS A 124 10.46 -12.48 9.74
N ALA A 125 9.44 -13.32 9.91
CA ALA A 125 8.96 -14.19 8.84
C ALA A 125 8.37 -13.42 7.65
N TYR A 126 7.92 -12.17 7.90
CA TYR A 126 7.33 -11.27 6.91
C TYR A 126 8.28 -10.16 6.44
N TRP A 127 9.56 -10.24 6.80
CA TRP A 127 10.53 -9.19 6.48
C TRP A 127 11.88 -9.80 6.10
N SER A 128 12.13 -9.97 4.82
CA SER A 128 13.35 -10.60 4.33
C SER A 128 14.61 -9.85 4.77
N GLU A 129 15.71 -10.56 5.01
CA GLU A 129 16.98 -9.95 5.40
C GLU A 129 17.48 -8.92 4.36
N GLN A 130 17.26 -9.18 3.07
CA GLN A 130 17.60 -8.26 1.98
C GLN A 130 16.83 -6.95 2.10
N ASN A 131 15.55 -7.00 2.45
CA ASN A 131 14.68 -5.82 2.52
C ASN A 131 14.83 -5.03 3.83
N GLN A 132 15.26 -5.67 4.93
CA GLN A 132 15.42 -5.00 6.24
C GLN A 132 16.31 -3.76 6.22
N GLY A 133 17.28 -3.69 5.30
CA GLY A 133 18.15 -2.53 5.15
C GLY A 133 17.56 -1.38 4.34
N TYR A 134 16.32 -1.49 3.81
CA TYR A 134 15.77 -0.51 2.87
C TYR A 134 14.30 -0.17 3.06
N CYS A 135 13.54 -0.97 3.80
CA CYS A 135 12.12 -0.72 4.02
C CYS A 135 11.67 -1.08 5.43
N VAL A 136 10.49 -0.62 5.81
CA VAL A 136 9.74 -1.07 6.98
C VAL A 136 8.36 -1.53 6.52
N PRO A 137 7.97 -2.80 6.76
CA PRO A 137 6.62 -3.28 6.47
C PRO A 137 5.57 -2.51 7.27
N TYR A 138 4.50 -2.14 6.59
CA TYR A 138 3.38 -1.40 7.16
C TYR A 138 2.17 -2.30 7.37
N LEU A 139 1.56 -2.72 6.27
CA LEU A 139 0.47 -3.70 6.24
C LEU A 139 0.84 -4.85 5.30
N MET A 140 0.12 -5.93 5.42
CA MET A 140 0.16 -7.03 4.47
C MET A 140 -1.27 -7.38 4.08
N ASN A 141 -1.42 -8.01 2.92
CA ASN A 141 -2.73 -8.37 2.41
C ASN A 141 -2.69 -9.74 1.76
N TYR A 142 -3.70 -10.53 2.05
CA TYR A 142 -4.01 -11.72 1.28
C TYR A 142 -4.99 -11.36 0.19
N ILE A 143 -4.80 -11.92 -1.00
CA ILE A 143 -5.80 -11.88 -2.07
C ILE A 143 -6.32 -13.30 -2.27
N TYR A 144 -7.60 -13.47 -2.00
CA TYR A 144 -8.24 -14.78 -2.01
C TYR A 144 -9.70 -14.69 -2.49
N VAL A 145 -10.36 -15.81 -2.56
CA VAL A 145 -11.78 -15.89 -2.88
C VAL A 145 -12.61 -15.96 -1.59
N VAL A 146 -13.63 -15.11 -1.50
CA VAL A 146 -14.68 -15.16 -0.49
C VAL A 146 -16.03 -15.33 -1.18
N TYR A 147 -16.94 -16.14 -0.62
CA TYR A 147 -18.26 -16.34 -1.19
C TYR A 147 -19.34 -16.45 -0.11
N ASP A 148 -20.55 -16.15 -0.51
CA ASP A 148 -21.75 -16.27 0.31
C ASP A 148 -22.29 -17.70 0.23
N THR A 149 -22.31 -18.40 1.35
CA THR A 149 -22.72 -19.82 1.41
C THR A 149 -24.21 -20.04 1.16
N GLU A 150 -25.04 -19.00 1.28
CA GLU A 150 -26.48 -19.09 1.04
C GLU A 150 -26.89 -18.66 -0.37
N ARG A 151 -26.10 -17.77 -1.02
CA ARG A 151 -26.44 -17.17 -2.31
C ARG A 151 -25.57 -17.68 -3.46
N CYS A 152 -24.36 -18.13 -3.19
CA CYS A 152 -23.47 -18.66 -4.23
C CYS A 152 -24.04 -19.96 -4.82
N PRO A 153 -24.13 -20.10 -6.14
CA PRO A 153 -24.77 -21.27 -6.77
C PRO A 153 -23.99 -22.57 -6.57
N ILE A 154 -22.71 -22.49 -6.22
CA ILE A 154 -21.83 -23.64 -5.96
C ILE A 154 -20.88 -23.32 -4.80
N ASP A 155 -20.39 -24.36 -4.16
CA ASP A 155 -19.26 -24.23 -3.24
C ASP A 155 -17.98 -23.94 -4.03
N ILE A 156 -17.17 -23.00 -3.55
CA ILE A 156 -15.90 -22.62 -4.17
C ILE A 156 -14.76 -23.31 -3.40
N THR A 157 -14.00 -24.15 -4.08
CA THR A 157 -12.93 -24.98 -3.48
C THR A 157 -11.59 -24.85 -4.21
N CYS A 158 -11.60 -24.26 -5.41
CA CYS A 158 -10.39 -23.98 -6.22
C CYS A 158 -10.68 -22.85 -7.20
N TYR A 159 -9.63 -22.27 -7.80
CA TYR A 159 -9.81 -21.22 -8.81
C TYR A 159 -10.60 -21.66 -10.03
N ASN A 160 -10.52 -22.94 -10.42
CA ASN A 160 -11.28 -23.46 -11.56
C ASN A 160 -12.81 -23.44 -11.35
N ASP A 161 -13.29 -23.29 -10.10
CA ASP A 161 -14.71 -23.11 -9.84
C ASP A 161 -15.22 -21.76 -10.36
N LEU A 162 -14.36 -20.75 -10.40
CA LEU A 162 -14.71 -19.39 -10.82
C LEU A 162 -15.06 -19.27 -12.32
N ILE A 163 -14.60 -20.20 -13.16
CA ILE A 163 -14.90 -20.22 -14.61
C ILE A 163 -16.07 -21.10 -14.98
N LYS A 164 -16.75 -21.72 -14.00
CA LYS A 164 -17.93 -22.54 -14.25
C LYS A 164 -19.11 -21.67 -14.74
N PRO A 165 -19.96 -22.19 -15.65
CA PRO A 165 -21.10 -21.43 -16.17
C PRO A 165 -22.09 -20.97 -15.10
N GLU A 166 -22.19 -21.72 -13.97
CA GLU A 166 -23.05 -21.38 -12.83
C GLU A 166 -22.64 -20.06 -12.15
N MET A 167 -21.37 -19.65 -12.28
CA MET A 167 -20.83 -18.43 -11.71
C MET A 167 -21.11 -17.18 -12.55
N LYS A 168 -21.82 -17.32 -13.67
CA LYS A 168 -22.11 -16.20 -14.56
C LYS A 168 -22.84 -15.07 -13.85
N GLY A 169 -22.21 -13.90 -13.82
CA GLY A 169 -22.76 -12.71 -13.16
C GLY A 169 -22.73 -12.77 -11.63
N GLN A 170 -21.88 -13.61 -11.05
CA GLN A 170 -21.79 -13.79 -9.61
C GLN A 170 -20.53 -13.17 -8.98
N ILE A 171 -19.55 -12.75 -9.78
CA ILE A 171 -18.20 -12.43 -9.28
C ILE A 171 -17.93 -10.93 -9.30
N GLY A 172 -17.45 -10.40 -8.17
CA GLY A 172 -16.68 -9.17 -8.08
C GLY A 172 -15.19 -9.50 -7.98
N SER A 173 -14.32 -8.69 -8.57
CA SER A 173 -12.91 -9.04 -8.67
C SER A 173 -12.00 -7.84 -8.43
N VAL A 174 -10.85 -8.06 -7.79
CA VAL A 174 -9.74 -7.12 -7.88
C VAL A 174 -9.36 -6.92 -9.34
N ASP A 175 -8.72 -5.81 -9.63
CA ASP A 175 -8.25 -5.46 -10.96
C ASP A 175 -6.71 -5.58 -11.05
N GLY A 176 -6.19 -5.54 -12.27
CA GLY A 176 -4.75 -5.55 -12.54
C GLY A 176 -4.20 -6.87 -13.04
N ALA A 177 -3.27 -6.79 -14.01
CA ALA A 177 -2.65 -7.95 -14.64
C ALA A 177 -1.98 -8.87 -13.60
N ARG A 178 -1.18 -8.30 -12.71
CA ARG A 178 -0.42 -9.05 -11.69
C ARG A 178 -1.28 -9.62 -10.55
N ASN A 179 -2.56 -9.24 -10.45
CA ASN A 179 -3.51 -9.88 -9.55
C ASN A 179 -4.27 -11.02 -10.24
N LEU A 180 -4.62 -10.88 -11.52
CA LEU A 180 -5.48 -11.81 -12.23
C LEU A 180 -4.73 -12.99 -12.87
N PHE A 181 -3.58 -12.74 -13.50
CA PHE A 181 -2.84 -13.82 -14.16
C PHE A 181 -2.34 -14.90 -13.21
N PRO A 182 -1.85 -14.59 -12.00
CA PRO A 182 -1.39 -15.61 -11.06
C PRO A 182 -2.44 -16.66 -10.73
N ILE A 183 -3.70 -16.26 -10.52
CA ILE A 183 -4.76 -17.24 -10.20
C ILE A 183 -5.08 -18.15 -11.39
N ALA A 184 -4.99 -17.63 -12.63
CA ALA A 184 -5.17 -18.42 -13.84
C ALA A 184 -4.00 -19.39 -14.04
N LEU A 185 -2.76 -18.95 -13.80
CA LEU A 185 -1.57 -19.79 -13.88
C LEU A 185 -1.64 -20.92 -12.84
N ILE A 186 -1.99 -20.62 -11.59
CA ILE A 186 -2.19 -21.64 -10.54
C ILE A 186 -3.29 -22.62 -10.95
N ALA A 187 -4.44 -22.14 -11.43
CA ALA A 187 -5.55 -22.98 -11.87
C ALA A 187 -5.18 -23.93 -13.02
N LEU A 188 -4.15 -23.59 -13.79
CA LEU A 188 -3.59 -24.40 -14.88
C LEU A 188 -2.40 -25.27 -14.42
N GLY A 189 -1.92 -25.11 -13.19
CA GLY A 189 -0.80 -25.86 -12.62
C GLY A 189 0.56 -25.29 -12.97
N TYR A 190 0.63 -24.01 -13.36
CA TYR A 190 1.85 -23.27 -13.67
C TYR A 190 2.35 -22.44 -12.46
N ASP A 191 3.56 -21.95 -12.57
CA ASP A 191 4.12 -20.99 -11.63
C ASP A 191 3.35 -19.66 -11.71
N PRO A 192 2.85 -19.07 -10.58
CA PRO A 192 2.16 -17.79 -10.55
C PRO A 192 3.00 -16.62 -11.10
N ASN A 193 4.33 -16.76 -11.14
CA ASN A 193 5.27 -15.79 -11.66
C ASN A 193 5.89 -16.22 -13.02
N SER A 194 5.23 -17.12 -13.74
CA SER A 194 5.75 -17.62 -15.03
C SER A 194 6.11 -16.50 -16.00
N THR A 195 7.27 -16.64 -16.64
CA THR A 195 7.72 -15.76 -17.73
C THR A 195 7.59 -16.40 -19.11
N ASP A 196 7.03 -17.62 -19.18
CA ASP A 196 6.77 -18.31 -20.47
C ASP A 196 5.54 -17.72 -21.16
N GLU A 197 5.74 -17.21 -22.38
CA GLU A 197 4.67 -16.58 -23.17
C GLU A 197 3.50 -17.54 -23.46
N ASN A 198 3.75 -18.84 -23.60
CA ASN A 198 2.67 -19.80 -23.87
C ASN A 198 1.81 -20.02 -22.62
N GLU A 199 2.44 -20.14 -21.44
CA GLU A 199 1.72 -20.25 -20.16
C GLU A 199 0.91 -19.00 -19.86
N ILE A 200 1.48 -17.81 -20.11
CA ILE A 200 0.77 -16.53 -19.95
C ILE A 200 -0.40 -16.44 -20.93
N LYS A 201 -0.24 -16.94 -22.17
CA LYS A 201 -1.32 -17.01 -23.14
C LYS A 201 -2.44 -17.97 -22.71
N GLU A 202 -2.11 -19.15 -22.21
CA GLU A 202 -3.11 -20.10 -21.69
C GLU A 202 -3.84 -19.50 -20.47
N ALA A 203 -3.13 -18.79 -19.59
CA ALA A 203 -3.73 -18.04 -18.50
C ALA A 203 -4.70 -16.96 -18.98
N TYR A 204 -4.36 -16.23 -20.06
CA TYR A 204 -5.29 -15.30 -20.72
C TYR A 204 -6.57 -16.01 -21.21
N GLU A 205 -6.45 -17.17 -21.85
CA GLU A 205 -7.61 -17.95 -22.33
C GLU A 205 -8.50 -18.43 -21.15
N TRP A 206 -7.91 -18.72 -20.00
CA TRP A 206 -8.64 -18.99 -18.76
C TRP A 206 -9.33 -17.71 -18.24
N LEU A 207 -8.63 -16.59 -18.22
CA LEU A 207 -9.16 -15.29 -17.78
C LEU A 207 -10.31 -14.78 -18.67
N VAL A 208 -10.34 -15.09 -19.95
CA VAL A 208 -11.49 -14.78 -20.82
C VAL A 208 -12.76 -15.45 -20.29
N LYS A 209 -12.69 -16.72 -19.86
CA LYS A 209 -13.84 -17.42 -19.27
C LYS A 209 -14.21 -16.85 -17.89
N TYR A 210 -13.20 -16.49 -17.09
CA TYR A 210 -13.41 -15.83 -15.81
C TYR A 210 -14.14 -14.49 -15.98
N ASN A 211 -13.71 -13.69 -16.96
CA ASN A 211 -14.28 -12.37 -17.25
C ASN A 211 -15.77 -12.45 -17.66
N GLU A 212 -16.22 -13.56 -18.27
CA GLU A 212 -17.65 -13.77 -18.59
C GLU A 212 -18.52 -13.87 -17.32
N ASN A 213 -17.93 -14.21 -16.18
CA ASN A 213 -18.60 -14.39 -14.90
C ASN A 213 -18.49 -13.16 -13.98
N VAL A 214 -17.56 -12.23 -14.29
CA VAL A 214 -17.30 -11.02 -13.50
C VAL A 214 -18.33 -9.93 -13.82
N VAL A 215 -18.88 -9.32 -12.78
CA VAL A 215 -19.83 -8.18 -12.87
C VAL A 215 -19.11 -6.84 -12.74
N ALA A 216 -18.13 -6.77 -11.85
CA ALA A 216 -17.41 -5.55 -11.53
C ALA A 216 -15.98 -5.83 -11.09
N TYR A 217 -15.10 -4.89 -11.40
CA TYR A 217 -13.71 -4.85 -10.95
C TYR A 217 -13.49 -3.72 -9.94
N GLY A 218 -12.52 -3.89 -9.05
CA GLY A 218 -12.18 -2.95 -7.99
C GLY A 218 -12.87 -3.28 -6.67
N SER A 219 -13.29 -2.25 -5.93
CA SER A 219 -13.99 -2.40 -4.66
C SER A 219 -15.41 -2.95 -4.90
N THR A 220 -15.67 -4.14 -4.42
CA THR A 220 -16.93 -4.87 -4.65
C THR A 220 -17.66 -5.29 -3.37
N GLU A 221 -17.24 -4.80 -2.20
CA GLU A 221 -17.78 -5.11 -0.89
C GLU A 221 -19.28 -4.80 -0.80
N THR A 222 -19.67 -3.60 -1.25
CA THR A 222 -21.07 -3.19 -1.31
C THR A 222 -21.91 -4.13 -2.18
N ASN A 223 -21.34 -4.67 -3.25
CA ASN A 223 -22.05 -5.55 -4.18
C ASN A 223 -22.35 -6.91 -3.54
N ILE A 224 -21.44 -7.47 -2.75
CA ILE A 224 -21.69 -8.74 -2.06
C ILE A 224 -22.62 -8.54 -0.87
N VAL A 225 -22.46 -7.45 -0.12
CA VAL A 225 -23.33 -7.13 1.01
C VAL A 225 -24.80 -6.96 0.56
N ASN A 226 -25.06 -6.25 -0.52
CA ASN A 226 -26.41 -6.04 -1.05
C ASN A 226 -26.95 -7.20 -1.91
N GLY A 227 -26.14 -8.24 -2.16
CA GLY A 227 -26.54 -9.43 -2.92
C GLY A 227 -26.54 -9.27 -4.44
N THR A 228 -25.90 -8.24 -4.98
CA THR A 228 -25.72 -8.08 -6.43
C THR A 228 -24.79 -9.17 -6.98
N ILE A 229 -23.79 -9.57 -6.18
CA ILE A 229 -22.87 -10.69 -6.42
C ILE A 229 -22.89 -11.64 -5.24
N SER A 230 -22.40 -12.86 -5.42
CA SER A 230 -22.30 -13.87 -4.36
C SER A 230 -20.89 -14.38 -4.12
N CYS A 231 -19.92 -13.86 -4.87
CA CYS A 231 -18.51 -14.26 -4.76
C CYS A 231 -17.62 -13.05 -5.04
N MET A 232 -16.51 -12.93 -4.31
CA MET A 232 -15.47 -11.94 -4.59
C MET A 232 -14.10 -12.63 -4.66
N PHE A 233 -13.27 -12.22 -5.60
CA PHE A 233 -11.83 -12.37 -5.54
C PHE A 233 -11.27 -11.02 -5.10
N THR A 234 -10.78 -10.92 -3.85
CA THR A 234 -10.53 -9.62 -3.22
C THR A 234 -9.49 -9.71 -2.11
N TYR A 235 -9.11 -8.56 -1.58
CA TYR A 235 -8.22 -8.41 -0.44
C TYR A 235 -8.90 -8.80 0.88
N ASP A 236 -8.11 -9.24 1.85
CA ASP A 236 -8.56 -9.61 3.20
C ASP A 236 -9.21 -8.44 3.95
N GLY A 237 -8.69 -7.22 3.82
CA GLY A 237 -9.29 -6.03 4.40
C GLY A 237 -10.69 -5.74 3.85
N ASN A 238 -10.88 -5.84 2.54
CA ASN A 238 -12.18 -5.69 1.90
C ASN A 238 -13.17 -6.80 2.35
N THR A 239 -12.66 -8.00 2.57
CA THR A 239 -13.46 -9.09 3.13
C THR A 239 -13.88 -8.78 4.57
N ALA A 240 -12.96 -8.30 5.40
CA ALA A 240 -13.26 -7.92 6.78
C ALA A 240 -14.33 -6.82 6.83
N GLU A 241 -14.24 -5.82 5.96
CA GLU A 241 -15.23 -4.76 5.84
C GLU A 241 -16.61 -5.31 5.42
N ALA A 242 -16.67 -6.15 4.39
CA ALA A 242 -17.93 -6.76 3.96
C ALA A 242 -18.58 -7.59 5.07
N MET A 243 -17.79 -8.43 5.76
CA MET A 243 -18.28 -9.24 6.88
C MET A 243 -18.78 -8.37 8.04
N ALA A 244 -18.07 -7.29 8.37
CA ALA A 244 -18.49 -6.34 9.41
C ALA A 244 -19.81 -5.64 9.05
N GLN A 245 -20.00 -5.24 7.79
CA GLN A 245 -21.24 -4.64 7.32
C GLN A 245 -22.43 -5.62 7.39
N MET A 246 -22.21 -6.91 7.17
CA MET A 246 -23.24 -7.95 7.32
C MET A 246 -23.56 -8.28 8.79
N GLY A 247 -22.61 -8.09 9.69
CA GLY A 247 -22.76 -8.27 11.12
C GLY A 247 -23.23 -9.69 11.48
N GLU A 248 -24.26 -9.82 12.32
CA GLU A 248 -24.82 -11.10 12.75
C GLU A 248 -25.42 -11.94 11.59
N ASN A 249 -25.70 -11.31 10.45
CA ASN A 249 -26.23 -12.00 9.26
C ASN A 249 -25.12 -12.41 8.29
N ASN A 250 -23.86 -12.40 8.73
CA ASN A 250 -22.74 -12.77 7.86
C ASN A 250 -22.80 -14.23 7.45
N THR A 251 -22.90 -14.45 6.14
CA THR A 251 -22.88 -15.78 5.48
C THR A 251 -21.64 -15.96 4.62
N LEU A 252 -20.72 -14.96 4.63
CA LEU A 252 -19.49 -14.99 3.86
C LEU A 252 -18.48 -15.93 4.52
N VAL A 253 -17.82 -16.73 3.70
CA VAL A 253 -16.70 -17.56 4.08
C VAL A 253 -15.55 -17.40 3.09
N VAL A 254 -14.32 -17.41 3.59
CA VAL A 254 -13.15 -17.54 2.73
C VAL A 254 -13.15 -18.94 2.13
N ALA A 255 -12.99 -19.04 0.81
CA ALA A 255 -13.06 -20.31 0.10
C ALA A 255 -12.00 -21.28 0.64
N PRO A 256 -12.39 -22.53 0.99
CA PRO A 256 -11.51 -23.47 1.68
C PRO A 256 -10.56 -24.20 0.69
N PHE A 257 -9.65 -23.47 0.08
CA PHE A 257 -8.67 -24.03 -0.85
C PHE A 257 -7.77 -25.05 -0.14
N THR A 258 -7.44 -26.12 -0.83
CA THR A 258 -6.56 -27.19 -0.31
C THR A 258 -5.24 -27.29 -1.07
N GLU A 259 -5.26 -26.96 -2.34
CA GLU A 259 -4.10 -27.08 -3.24
C GLU A 259 -3.69 -25.73 -3.84
N ASP A 260 -4.66 -24.87 -4.20
CA ASP A 260 -4.39 -23.57 -4.80
C ASP A 260 -3.78 -22.62 -3.75
N ALA A 261 -2.66 -22.02 -4.10
CA ALA A 261 -2.03 -21.00 -3.27
C ALA A 261 -2.76 -19.66 -3.41
N VAL A 262 -2.71 -18.86 -2.36
CA VAL A 262 -3.22 -17.47 -2.38
C VAL A 262 -2.08 -16.47 -2.36
N GLN A 263 -2.31 -15.30 -2.93
CA GLN A 263 -1.31 -14.25 -2.93
C GLN A 263 -1.18 -13.66 -1.53
N LEU A 264 0.06 -13.48 -1.08
CA LEU A 264 0.41 -12.64 0.06
C LEU A 264 1.31 -11.51 -0.43
N GLY A 265 0.90 -10.28 -0.20
CA GLY A 265 1.63 -9.07 -0.55
C GLY A 265 1.94 -8.22 0.68
N PHE A 266 2.95 -7.37 0.55
CA PHE A 266 3.36 -6.43 1.58
C PHE A 266 3.37 -5.02 1.04
N ASP A 267 2.80 -4.09 1.80
CA ASP A 267 2.98 -2.66 1.61
C ASP A 267 4.09 -2.18 2.55
N LEU A 268 5.10 -1.58 1.96
CA LEU A 268 6.37 -1.26 2.59
C LEU A 268 6.62 0.25 2.49
N PHE A 269 7.01 0.89 3.58
CA PHE A 269 7.56 2.23 3.51
C PHE A 269 9.06 2.20 3.22
N VAL A 270 9.46 2.99 2.24
CA VAL A 270 10.86 3.23 1.85
C VAL A 270 11.19 4.72 1.97
N VAL A 271 12.47 5.02 2.23
CA VAL A 271 13.00 6.39 2.16
C VAL A 271 13.67 6.56 0.81
N PRO A 272 13.17 7.45 -0.07
CA PRO A 272 13.79 7.67 -1.37
C PRO A 272 15.11 8.44 -1.26
N LYS A 273 16.01 8.31 -2.24
CA LYS A 273 17.27 9.06 -2.32
C LYS A 273 17.07 10.58 -2.32
N GLY A 274 15.93 11.05 -2.80
CA GLY A 274 15.57 12.47 -2.83
C GLY A 274 15.02 13.05 -1.53
N ALA A 275 14.83 12.22 -0.49
CA ALA A 275 14.23 12.66 0.78
C ALA A 275 15.00 13.82 1.44
N GLN A 276 14.25 14.84 1.85
CA GLN A 276 14.84 16.04 2.47
C GLN A 276 14.73 16.05 4.00
N HIS A 277 13.81 15.25 4.55
CA HIS A 277 13.48 15.23 5.98
C HIS A 277 13.58 13.82 6.56
N THR A 278 14.73 13.18 6.34
CA THR A 278 14.99 11.79 6.75
C THR A 278 14.85 11.58 8.26
N ASP A 279 15.15 12.61 9.09
CA ASP A 279 14.95 12.56 10.53
C ASP A 279 13.46 12.43 10.92
N LEU A 280 12.57 13.09 10.20
CA LEU A 280 11.12 12.95 10.39
C LEU A 280 10.63 11.64 9.82
N ALA A 281 11.16 11.17 8.69
CA ALA A 281 10.85 9.86 8.14
C ALA A 281 11.14 8.75 9.16
N TYR A 282 12.31 8.74 9.80
CA TYR A 282 12.65 7.78 10.84
C TYR A 282 11.71 7.84 12.05
N LYS A 283 11.33 9.05 12.49
CA LYS A 283 10.37 9.22 13.59
C LYS A 283 9.01 8.64 13.24
N PHE A 284 8.54 8.88 12.01
CA PHE A 284 7.26 8.34 11.54
C PHE A 284 7.31 6.81 11.42
N LEU A 285 8.39 6.25 10.84
CA LEU A 285 8.60 4.81 10.76
C LEU A 285 8.57 4.16 12.16
N ASN A 286 9.23 4.79 13.14
CA ASN A 286 9.22 4.28 14.51
C ASN A 286 7.85 4.41 15.17
N TYR A 287 7.15 5.52 14.94
CA TYR A 287 5.82 5.79 15.46
C TYR A 287 4.79 4.79 14.93
N MET A 288 4.75 4.55 13.62
CA MET A 288 3.81 3.60 13.03
C MET A 288 4.06 2.14 13.46
N CYS A 289 5.29 1.80 13.89
CA CYS A 289 5.63 0.49 14.43
C CYS A 289 5.28 0.33 15.92
N ASP A 290 4.81 1.38 16.59
CA ASP A 290 4.31 1.27 17.97
C ASP A 290 3.07 0.36 17.99
N PRO A 291 3.02 -0.64 18.89
CA PRO A 291 1.91 -1.60 18.90
C PRO A 291 0.54 -0.99 19.09
N GLN A 292 0.42 0.05 19.95
CA GLN A 292 -0.88 0.66 20.19
C GLN A 292 -1.30 1.57 19.05
N VAL A 293 -0.38 2.36 18.50
CA VAL A 293 -0.63 3.22 17.35
C VAL A 293 -1.13 2.40 16.15
N MET A 294 -0.44 1.29 15.86
CA MET A 294 -0.85 0.42 14.76
C MET A 294 -2.17 -0.31 15.08
N ALA A 295 -2.38 -0.78 16.32
CA ALA A 295 -3.63 -1.41 16.72
C ALA A 295 -4.83 -0.48 16.58
N ASP A 296 -4.67 0.80 16.90
CA ASP A 296 -5.72 1.82 16.72
C ASP A 296 -5.99 2.07 15.22
N ASN A 297 -4.93 2.07 14.38
CA ASN A 297 -5.10 2.17 12.92
C ASN A 297 -5.87 0.98 12.32
N LEU A 298 -5.67 -0.23 12.84
CA LEU A 298 -6.37 -1.44 12.38
C LEU A 298 -7.89 -1.43 12.64
N VAL A 299 -8.38 -0.52 13.47
CA VAL A 299 -9.83 -0.34 13.69
C VAL A 299 -10.50 0.23 12.44
N GLU A 300 -9.85 1.20 11.78
CA GLU A 300 -10.39 1.87 10.59
C GLU A 300 -9.91 1.20 9.29
N ASN A 301 -8.71 0.61 9.33
CA ASN A 301 -8.06 -0.02 8.18
C ASN A 301 -7.75 -1.50 8.50
N PRO A 302 -8.75 -2.38 8.49
CA PRO A 302 -8.64 -3.74 8.98
C PRO A 302 -7.96 -4.68 7.96
N TYR A 303 -6.71 -4.45 7.66
CA TYR A 303 -5.86 -5.35 6.87
C TYR A 303 -5.03 -6.28 7.77
N SER A 304 -4.52 -7.35 7.22
CA SER A 304 -3.50 -8.16 7.91
C SER A 304 -2.28 -7.31 8.24
N CYS A 305 -1.70 -7.54 9.42
CA CYS A 305 -0.61 -6.69 9.93
C CYS A 305 0.63 -7.53 10.26
N PRO A 306 1.82 -7.10 9.79
CA PRO A 306 3.07 -7.81 10.10
C PRO A 306 3.60 -7.53 11.51
N ASN A 307 3.01 -6.62 12.24
CA ASN A 307 3.38 -6.27 13.62
C ASN A 307 2.62 -7.16 14.62
N ASP A 308 3.25 -8.25 15.07
CA ASP A 308 2.62 -9.21 15.98
C ASP A 308 2.14 -8.58 17.29
N ALA A 309 2.88 -7.58 17.80
CA ALA A 309 2.50 -6.89 19.03
C ALA A 309 1.28 -5.99 18.83
N ALA A 310 1.14 -5.36 17.66
CA ALA A 310 -0.04 -4.59 17.29
C ALA A 310 -1.27 -5.50 17.13
N VAL A 311 -1.12 -6.64 16.46
CA VAL A 311 -2.19 -7.64 16.34
C VAL A 311 -2.65 -8.10 17.72
N ALA A 312 -1.72 -8.35 18.64
CA ALA A 312 -2.05 -8.74 20.01
C ALA A 312 -2.76 -7.62 20.81
N ALA A 313 -2.46 -6.36 20.52
CA ALA A 313 -3.08 -5.18 21.14
C ALA A 313 -4.40 -4.76 20.49
N ALA A 314 -4.66 -5.21 19.24
CA ALA A 314 -5.85 -4.88 18.49
C ALA A 314 -7.14 -5.37 19.17
N SER A 315 -8.28 -4.83 18.76
CA SER A 315 -9.59 -5.18 19.28
C SER A 315 -9.89 -6.69 19.16
N GLU A 316 -10.76 -7.18 20.01
CA GLU A 316 -11.20 -8.60 19.94
C GLU A 316 -11.91 -8.88 18.60
N ASP A 317 -12.66 -7.92 18.09
CA ASP A 317 -13.35 -8.01 16.80
C ASP A 317 -12.35 -8.20 15.65
N TYR A 318 -11.27 -7.41 15.62
CA TYR A 318 -10.20 -7.57 14.62
C TYR A 318 -9.54 -8.94 14.74
N ARG A 319 -9.12 -9.35 15.95
CA ARG A 319 -8.39 -10.60 16.16
C ARG A 319 -9.19 -11.86 15.84
N ASN A 320 -10.52 -11.79 15.97
CA ASN A 320 -11.44 -12.91 15.73
C ASN A 320 -12.14 -12.79 14.37
N ALA A 321 -11.81 -11.80 13.54
CA ALA A 321 -12.45 -11.63 12.24
C ALA A 321 -12.14 -12.83 11.32
N PRO A 322 -13.18 -13.51 10.77
CA PRO A 322 -12.97 -14.69 9.92
C PRO A 322 -12.16 -14.39 8.65
N ALA A 323 -12.12 -13.13 8.23
CA ALA A 323 -11.29 -12.67 7.11
C ALA A 323 -9.80 -12.94 7.34
N PHE A 324 -9.34 -12.94 8.59
CA PHE A 324 -7.94 -13.17 8.96
C PHE A 324 -7.67 -14.56 9.53
N ASP A 325 -8.67 -15.43 9.65
CA ASP A 325 -8.54 -16.80 10.16
C ASP A 325 -9.07 -17.82 9.17
N PHE A 326 -8.26 -18.18 8.19
CA PHE A 326 -8.54 -19.20 7.20
C PHE A 326 -7.45 -20.28 7.20
N GLY A 327 -7.85 -21.52 6.96
CA GLY A 327 -7.05 -22.71 7.25
C GLY A 327 -5.77 -22.91 6.41
N TYR A 328 -5.57 -22.15 5.33
CA TYR A 328 -4.45 -22.31 4.39
C TYR A 328 -3.52 -21.08 4.31
N LYS A 329 -3.45 -20.29 5.39
CA LYS A 329 -2.56 -19.09 5.49
C LYS A 329 -1.09 -19.34 5.14
N THR A 330 -0.63 -20.58 5.19
CA THR A 330 0.74 -20.96 4.86
C THR A 330 0.93 -21.41 3.42
N ASN A 331 -0.15 -21.64 2.68
CA ASN A 331 -0.09 -21.95 1.24
C ASN A 331 -0.20 -20.66 0.43
N VAL A 332 0.89 -19.91 0.39
CA VAL A 332 0.95 -18.59 -0.23
C VAL A 332 2.00 -18.54 -1.32
N PHE A 333 1.80 -17.62 -2.26
CA PHE A 333 2.84 -17.17 -3.19
C PHE A 333 3.02 -15.66 -3.06
N PHE A 334 4.22 -15.20 -3.40
CA PHE A 334 4.57 -13.78 -3.48
C PHE A 334 4.70 -13.39 -4.95
N GLN A 335 4.35 -12.16 -5.26
CA GLN A 335 4.67 -11.62 -6.57
C GLN A 335 6.18 -11.38 -6.66
N GLU A 336 6.77 -11.87 -7.74
CA GLU A 336 8.18 -11.66 -8.08
C GLU A 336 8.28 -10.70 -9.27
N ASP A 337 9.44 -10.08 -9.43
CA ASP A 337 9.74 -9.31 -10.65
C ASP A 337 9.83 -10.29 -11.85
N VAL A 338 8.93 -10.13 -12.81
CA VAL A 338 8.89 -10.96 -14.02
C VAL A 338 9.70 -10.36 -15.18
N GLY A 339 10.45 -9.29 -14.91
CA GLY A 339 11.30 -8.63 -15.90
C GLY A 339 10.55 -8.22 -17.16
N ASP A 340 11.12 -8.49 -18.35
CA ASP A 340 10.53 -8.11 -19.63
C ASP A 340 9.16 -8.78 -19.91
N ALA A 341 8.83 -9.89 -19.22
CA ALA A 341 7.56 -10.57 -19.38
C ALA A 341 6.37 -9.72 -18.93
N ILE A 342 6.58 -8.68 -18.09
CA ILE A 342 5.54 -7.73 -17.71
C ILE A 342 4.81 -7.15 -18.93
N THR A 343 5.53 -6.90 -20.02
CA THR A 343 4.95 -6.39 -21.27
C THR A 343 3.95 -7.37 -21.89
N ILE A 344 4.20 -8.68 -21.75
CA ILE A 344 3.31 -9.74 -22.26
C ILE A 344 2.05 -9.80 -21.40
N TYR A 345 2.19 -9.74 -20.07
CA TYR A 345 1.07 -9.65 -19.14
C TYR A 345 0.18 -8.45 -19.45
N ASP A 346 0.77 -7.27 -19.59
CA ASP A 346 0.04 -6.04 -19.87
C ASP A 346 -0.67 -6.10 -21.22
N GLN A 347 -0.04 -6.66 -22.26
CA GLN A 347 -0.66 -6.82 -23.56
C GLN A 347 -1.92 -7.69 -23.48
N TYR A 348 -1.85 -8.87 -22.88
CA TYR A 348 -3.00 -9.76 -22.73
C TYR A 348 -4.06 -9.19 -21.78
N TYR A 349 -3.64 -8.47 -20.74
CA TYR A 349 -4.57 -7.79 -19.85
C TYR A 349 -5.36 -6.69 -20.59
N GLN A 350 -4.71 -5.87 -21.40
CA GLN A 350 -5.41 -4.90 -22.25
C GLN A 350 -6.39 -5.59 -23.21
N MET A 351 -6.02 -6.72 -23.80
CA MET A 351 -6.95 -7.50 -24.65
C MET A 351 -8.15 -8.00 -23.84
N LEU A 352 -7.96 -8.43 -22.59
CA LEU A 352 -9.03 -8.88 -21.70
C LEU A 352 -10.02 -7.75 -21.38
N LYS A 353 -9.55 -6.51 -21.26
CA LYS A 353 -10.39 -5.34 -20.90
C LYS A 353 -11.16 -4.77 -22.09
N VAL A 354 -10.74 -5.03 -23.32
CA VAL A 354 -11.39 -4.50 -24.55
C VAL A 354 -12.33 -5.53 -25.20
N GLY A 355 -12.17 -6.83 -24.92
CA GLY A 355 -12.94 -7.93 -25.50
C GLY A 355 -14.17 -8.27 -24.77
#